data_822833b88d0b193a5649dcf0e6fe2f56
#
_entry.id   822833b88d0b193a5649dcf0e6fe2f56
#
_cell.length_a   1.000
_cell.length_b   1.000
_cell.length_c   1.000
_cell.angle_alpha   90.00
_cell.angle_beta   90.00
_cell.angle_gamma   90.00
#
_symmetry.space_group_name_H-M   'P 1'
#
loop_
_entity.id
_entity.type
_entity.pdbx_description
1 polymer ?
#
loop_
_entity_poly.entity_id
_entity_poly.type
_entity_poly.pdbx_seq_one_letter_code
_entity_poly.pdbx_strand_id
1 'polypeptide(L)'
;MTYQFSHDDLIWKALGDARRRLIIEVLATGPKQTGDLVQLFPDIGRTGVLKHIDVLTEGGIIHVRREGRTRWNHLDPEPIRSVCNSWVAKHIDGIKSSATKLKLIAEKEQ
;
A
#
# COMPACT_ATOMS: atom_id res chain seq x y z
N MET A 1 7.54 -13.56 24.22
CA MET A 1 6.84 -12.31 23.89
C MET A 1 6.13 -12.46 22.55
N THR A 2 4.87 -12.07 22.51
CA THR A 2 4.12 -12.08 21.27
C THR A 2 4.37 -10.76 20.53
N TYR A 3 4.74 -10.85 19.25
CA TYR A 3 4.89 -9.66 18.42
C TYR A 3 3.52 -9.02 18.17
N GLN A 4 3.43 -7.72 18.40
CA GLN A 4 2.22 -6.97 18.11
C GLN A 4 2.45 -6.09 16.89
N PHE A 5 1.59 -6.25 15.89
CA PHE A 5 1.66 -5.45 14.68
C PHE A 5 1.22 -4.00 14.95
N SER A 6 2.01 -3.05 14.49
CA SER A 6 1.66 -1.65 14.52
C SER A 6 0.71 -1.30 13.36
N HIS A 7 0.17 -0.08 13.37
CA HIS A 7 -0.62 0.43 12.25
C HIS A 7 0.20 0.42 10.95
N ASP A 8 1.48 0.76 11.03
CA ASP A 8 2.38 0.73 9.87
C ASP A 8 2.50 -0.67 9.28
N ASP A 9 2.53 -1.69 10.13
CA ASP A 9 2.56 -3.09 9.67
C ASP A 9 1.32 -3.47 8.88
N LEU A 10 0.15 -2.94 9.23
CA LEU A 10 -1.08 -3.16 8.46
C LEU A 10 -0.96 -2.59 7.03
N ILE A 11 -0.27 -1.46 6.88
CA ILE A 11 -0.04 -0.85 5.57
C ILE A 11 0.95 -1.69 4.77
N TRP A 12 2.06 -2.13 5.38
CA TRP A 12 3.02 -3.01 4.71
C TRP A 12 2.36 -4.34 4.30
N LYS A 13 1.53 -4.91 5.16
CA LYS A 13 0.75 -6.11 4.83
C LYS A 13 -0.13 -5.87 3.61
N ALA A 14 -0.84 -4.74 3.58
CA ALA A 14 -1.72 -4.39 2.46
C ALA A 14 -0.93 -4.29 1.15
N LEU A 15 0.25 -3.67 1.17
CA LEU A 15 1.10 -3.50 0.00
C LEU A 15 1.85 -4.77 -0.42
N GLY A 16 1.88 -5.78 0.43
CA GLY A 16 2.63 -7.01 0.21
C GLY A 16 2.01 -8.01 -0.76
N ASP A 17 0.89 -7.68 -1.38
CA ASP A 17 0.18 -8.58 -2.30
C ASP A 17 -0.08 -7.87 -3.62
N ALA A 18 0.23 -8.56 -4.74
CA ALA A 18 0.12 -7.97 -6.07
C ALA A 18 -1.31 -7.58 -6.44
N ARG A 19 -2.31 -8.38 -6.01
CA ARG A 19 -3.71 -8.05 -6.27
C ARG A 19 -4.14 -6.80 -5.53
N ARG A 20 -3.69 -6.64 -4.29
CA ARG A 20 -3.99 -5.43 -3.52
C ARG A 20 -3.33 -4.19 -4.12
N ARG A 21 -2.09 -4.31 -4.61
CA ARG A 21 -1.45 -3.20 -5.33
C ARG A 21 -2.20 -2.82 -6.60
N LEU A 22 -2.73 -3.81 -7.34
CA LEU A 22 -3.54 -3.53 -8.53
C LEU A 22 -4.84 -2.80 -8.17
N ILE A 23 -5.50 -3.20 -7.08
CA ILE A 23 -6.70 -2.50 -6.59
C ILE A 23 -6.37 -1.03 -6.29
N ILE A 24 -5.24 -0.78 -5.63
CA ILE A 24 -4.79 0.59 -5.34
C ILE A 24 -4.57 1.38 -6.63
N GLU A 25 -3.89 0.80 -7.62
CA GLU A 25 -3.64 1.44 -8.90
C GLU A 25 -4.93 1.80 -9.64
N VAL A 26 -5.90 0.89 -9.63
CA VAL A 26 -7.20 1.13 -10.25
C VAL A 26 -7.95 2.24 -9.53
N LEU A 27 -7.94 2.23 -8.19
CA LEU A 27 -8.60 3.27 -7.39
C LEU A 27 -7.90 4.63 -7.48
N ALA A 28 -6.64 4.67 -7.85
CA ALA A 28 -5.93 5.93 -8.09
C ALA A 28 -6.51 6.72 -9.26
N THR A 29 -7.24 6.06 -10.16
CA THR A 29 -7.93 6.71 -11.28
C THR A 29 -9.30 7.28 -10.89
N GLY A 30 -9.81 6.96 -9.71
CA GLY A 30 -11.09 7.39 -9.18
C GLY A 30 -11.80 6.28 -8.42
N PRO A 31 -12.85 6.62 -7.65
CA PRO A 31 -13.62 5.62 -6.92
C PRO A 31 -14.22 4.56 -7.84
N LYS A 32 -14.30 3.34 -7.35
CA LYS A 32 -14.87 2.20 -8.06
C LYS A 32 -15.87 1.46 -7.19
N GLN A 33 -16.87 0.89 -7.82
CA GLN A 33 -17.81 0.00 -7.14
C GLN A 33 -17.13 -1.34 -6.83
N THR A 34 -17.56 -1.99 -5.77
CA THR A 34 -17.02 -3.30 -5.39
C THR A 34 -17.15 -4.31 -6.53
N GLY A 35 -18.26 -4.29 -7.28
CA GLY A 35 -18.44 -5.17 -8.44
C GLY A 35 -17.38 -4.99 -9.51
N ASP A 36 -16.92 -3.76 -9.75
CA ASP A 36 -15.86 -3.48 -10.72
C ASP A 36 -14.53 -4.10 -10.27
N LEU A 37 -14.24 -4.03 -8.98
CA LEU A 37 -13.03 -4.63 -8.43
C LEU A 37 -13.08 -6.16 -8.47
N VAL A 38 -14.26 -6.74 -8.27
CA VAL A 38 -14.46 -8.20 -8.38
C VAL A 38 -14.13 -8.68 -9.79
N GLN A 39 -14.47 -7.91 -10.81
CA GLN A 39 -14.21 -8.27 -12.21
C GLN A 39 -12.71 -8.30 -12.56
N LEU A 40 -11.85 -7.67 -11.77
CA LEU A 40 -10.41 -7.71 -11.98
C LEU A 40 -9.83 -9.12 -11.74
N PHE A 41 -10.47 -9.91 -10.89
CA PHE A 41 -9.92 -11.18 -10.42
C PHE A 41 -10.96 -12.30 -10.48
N PRO A 42 -11.33 -12.75 -11.69
CA PRO A 42 -12.31 -13.82 -11.83
C PRO A 42 -11.85 -15.14 -11.21
N ASP A 43 -10.55 -15.33 -11.06
CA ASP A 43 -9.94 -16.54 -10.50
C ASP A 43 -10.21 -16.71 -8.98
N ILE A 44 -10.36 -15.64 -8.23
CA ILE A 44 -10.61 -15.72 -6.78
C ILE A 44 -12.04 -15.37 -6.40
N GLY A 45 -12.83 -14.81 -7.31
CA GLY A 45 -14.23 -14.47 -7.11
C GLY A 45 -14.46 -13.36 -6.07
N ARG A 46 -15.75 -13.13 -5.78
CA ARG A 46 -16.16 -12.03 -4.89
C ARG A 46 -15.60 -12.17 -3.48
N THR A 47 -15.66 -13.36 -2.90
CA THR A 47 -15.19 -13.60 -1.53
C THR A 47 -13.70 -13.27 -1.39
N GLY A 48 -12.88 -13.70 -2.35
CA GLY A 48 -11.45 -13.42 -2.34
C GLY A 48 -11.16 -11.93 -2.49
N VAL A 49 -11.88 -11.24 -3.37
CA VAL A 49 -11.70 -9.79 -3.57
C VAL A 49 -12.11 -9.02 -2.32
N LEU A 50 -13.23 -9.40 -1.68
CA LEU A 50 -13.68 -8.75 -0.45
C LEU A 50 -12.65 -8.89 0.68
N LYS A 51 -11.96 -10.02 0.79
CA LYS A 51 -10.87 -10.19 1.76
C LYS A 51 -9.73 -9.22 1.51
N HIS A 52 -9.36 -8.99 0.26
CA HIS A 52 -8.33 -8.01 -0.10
C HIS A 52 -8.78 -6.59 0.22
N ILE A 53 -10.03 -6.25 -0.05
CA ILE A 53 -10.59 -4.94 0.29
C ILE A 53 -10.59 -4.74 1.81
N ASP A 54 -10.91 -5.78 2.59
CA ASP A 54 -10.89 -5.70 4.05
C ASP A 54 -9.48 -5.40 4.58
N VAL A 55 -8.45 -6.03 4.04
CA VAL A 55 -7.05 -5.76 4.41
C VAL A 55 -6.69 -4.30 4.12
N LEU A 56 -7.08 -3.79 2.95
CA LEU A 56 -6.84 -2.40 2.56
C LEU A 56 -7.62 -1.43 3.45
N THR A 57 -8.82 -1.79 3.85
CA THR A 57 -9.66 -0.98 4.74
C THR A 57 -9.08 -0.93 6.15
N GLU A 58 -8.58 -2.04 6.67
CA GLU A 58 -7.91 -2.09 7.97
C GLU A 58 -6.69 -1.15 8.03
N GLY A 59 -5.95 -1.05 6.93
CA GLY A 59 -4.82 -0.13 6.82
C GLY A 59 -5.20 1.33 6.59
N GLY A 60 -6.50 1.62 6.46
CA GLY A 60 -6.98 2.98 6.18
C GLY A 60 -6.73 3.44 4.75
N ILE A 61 -6.31 2.52 3.87
CA ILE A 61 -6.00 2.81 2.46
C ILE A 61 -7.27 2.96 1.63
N ILE A 62 -8.30 2.19 1.97
CA ILE A 62 -9.62 2.26 1.32
C ILE A 62 -10.65 2.72 2.34
N HIS A 63 -11.51 3.63 1.92
CA HIS A 63 -12.72 4.01 2.61
C HIS A 63 -13.93 3.62 1.77
N VAL A 64 -14.85 2.86 2.37
CA VAL A 64 -16.05 2.41 1.69
C VAL A 64 -17.21 3.33 2.02
N ARG A 65 -17.88 3.82 0.99
CA ARG A 65 -19.14 4.58 1.10
C ARG A 65 -20.26 3.81 0.46
N ARG A 66 -21.38 3.72 1.17
CA ARG A 66 -22.60 3.17 0.61
C ARG A 66 -23.50 4.28 0.12
N GLU A 67 -23.94 4.16 -1.13
CA GLU A 67 -24.97 5.01 -1.73
C GLU A 67 -26.08 4.10 -2.25
N GLY A 68 -27.20 4.03 -1.50
CA GLY A 68 -28.25 3.05 -1.78
C GLY A 68 -27.72 1.62 -1.62
N ARG A 69 -27.78 0.83 -2.67
CA ARG A 69 -27.28 -0.55 -2.71
C ARG A 69 -25.84 -0.64 -3.20
N THR A 70 -25.24 0.48 -3.59
CA THR A 70 -23.91 0.51 -4.18
C THR A 70 -22.86 0.80 -3.11
N ARG A 71 -21.79 -0.01 -3.13
CA ARG A 71 -20.60 0.21 -2.30
C ARG A 71 -19.52 0.83 -3.17
N TRP A 72 -19.13 2.05 -2.83
CA TRP A 72 -18.06 2.78 -3.49
C TRP A 72 -16.79 2.69 -2.67
N ASN A 73 -15.71 2.32 -3.32
CA ASN A 73 -14.38 2.23 -2.71
C ASN A 73 -13.58 3.45 -3.12
N HIS A 74 -13.09 4.19 -2.13
CA HIS A 74 -12.30 5.39 -2.31
C HIS A 74 -10.89 5.15 -1.81
N LEU A 75 -9.91 5.54 -2.58
CA LEU A 75 -8.50 5.47 -2.17
C LEU A 75 -8.16 6.67 -1.29
N ASP A 76 -7.52 6.40 -0.16
CA ASP A 76 -6.81 7.39 0.63
C ASP A 76 -5.31 7.07 0.52
N PRO A 77 -4.53 7.87 -0.23
CA PRO A 77 -3.11 7.60 -0.41
C PRO A 77 -2.25 8.00 0.79
N GLU A 78 -2.77 8.78 1.73
CA GLU A 78 -1.98 9.34 2.83
C GLU A 78 -1.33 8.30 3.74
N PRO A 79 -2.01 7.22 4.16
CA PRO A 79 -1.36 6.19 4.95
C PRO A 79 -0.13 5.57 4.25
N ILE A 80 -0.24 5.31 2.94
CA ILE A 80 0.86 4.77 2.14
C ILE A 80 2.00 5.78 2.08
N ARG A 81 1.69 7.03 1.74
CA ARG A 81 2.68 8.10 1.61
C ARG A 81 3.42 8.31 2.92
N SER A 82 2.71 8.36 4.03
CA SER A 82 3.28 8.57 5.36
C SER A 82 4.25 7.46 5.75
N VAL A 83 3.84 6.19 5.60
CA VAL A 83 4.67 5.04 5.95
C VAL A 83 5.90 4.95 5.05
N CYS A 84 5.73 5.11 3.74
CA CYS A 84 6.84 5.04 2.79
C CYS A 84 7.84 6.16 3.03
N ASN A 85 7.41 7.40 3.22
CA ASN A 85 8.30 8.52 3.48
C ASN A 85 9.06 8.36 4.80
N SER A 86 8.38 7.91 5.85
CA SER A 86 9.01 7.64 7.14
C SER A 86 10.06 6.55 7.03
N TRP A 87 9.76 5.46 6.34
CA TRP A 87 10.68 4.34 6.17
C TRP A 87 11.90 4.74 5.34
N VAL A 88 11.68 5.48 4.24
CA VAL A 88 12.75 6.01 3.38
C VAL A 88 13.68 6.93 4.18
N ALA A 89 13.12 7.85 4.95
CA ALA A 89 13.91 8.77 5.78
C ALA A 89 14.80 8.02 6.78
N LYS A 90 14.25 7.00 7.43
CA LYS A 90 14.96 6.23 8.47
C LYS A 90 16.03 5.30 7.89
N HIS A 91 15.77 4.70 6.75
CA HIS A 91 16.56 3.56 6.26
C HIS A 91 17.28 3.84 4.95
N ILE A 92 16.63 4.51 4.00
CA ILE A 92 17.20 4.73 2.67
C ILE A 92 18.07 5.97 2.63
N ASP A 93 17.65 7.07 3.22
CA ASP A 93 18.45 8.30 3.23
C ASP A 93 19.75 8.10 3.98
N GLY A 94 19.75 7.31 5.07
CA GLY A 94 20.98 6.92 5.76
C GLY A 94 21.90 6.07 4.88
N ILE A 95 21.36 5.09 4.18
CA ILE A 95 22.12 4.25 3.24
C ILE A 95 22.67 5.09 2.09
N LYS A 96 21.87 5.98 1.54
CA LYS A 96 22.28 6.88 0.46
C LYS A 96 23.44 7.78 0.88
N SER A 97 23.40 8.32 2.10
CA SER A 97 24.47 9.12 2.67
C SER A 97 25.77 8.30 2.78
N SER A 98 25.68 7.06 3.26
CA SER A 98 26.81 6.15 3.34
C SER A 98 27.38 5.81 1.96
N ALA A 99 26.52 5.54 0.99
CA ALA A 99 26.92 5.27 -0.39
C ALA A 99 27.64 6.48 -1.02
N THR A 100 27.17 7.70 -0.74
CA THR A 100 27.81 8.93 -1.22
C THR A 100 29.19 9.08 -0.62
N LYS A 101 29.37 8.80 0.67
CA LYS A 101 30.68 8.84 1.34
C LYS A 101 31.67 7.83 0.72
N LEU A 102 31.20 6.61 0.46
CA LEU A 102 32.01 5.59 -0.18
C LEU A 102 32.43 6.00 -1.59
N LYS A 103 31.53 6.59 -2.35
CA LYS A 103 31.84 7.10 -3.69
C LYS A 103 32.92 8.19 -3.67
N LEU A 104 32.81 9.12 -2.73
CA LEU A 104 33.81 10.19 -2.58
C LEU A 104 35.20 9.63 -2.23
N ILE A 105 35.27 8.62 -1.37
CA ILE A 105 36.53 7.94 -1.02
C ILE A 105 37.14 7.26 -2.25
N ALA A 106 36.31 6.53 -3.02
CA ALA A 106 36.76 5.86 -4.23
C ALA A 106 37.31 6.86 -5.27
N GLU A 107 36.65 8.01 -5.44
CA GLU A 107 37.14 9.05 -6.36
C GLU A 107 38.47 9.66 -5.96
N LYS A 108 38.75 9.75 -4.66
CA LYS A 108 40.03 10.26 -4.17
C LYS A 108 41.18 9.32 -4.38
N GLU A 109 40.94 8.03 -4.53
CA GLU A 109 41.98 7.00 -4.75
C GLU A 109 42.38 6.84 -6.22
N GLN A 110 41.68 7.49 -7.11
CA GLN A 110 42.05 7.54 -8.54
C GLN A 110 43.08 8.68 -8.80
#